data_80923e8a1a566d4fcb24e95f55e9ae4c
#
_entry.id   80923e8a1a566d4fcb24e95f55e9ae4c
#
_cell.length_a   1.000
_cell.length_b   1.000
_cell.length_c   1.000
_cell.angle_alpha   90.00
_cell.angle_beta   90.00
_cell.angle_gamma   90.00
#
_symmetry.space_group_name_H-M   'P 1'
#
loop_
_entity.id
_entity.type
_entity.pdbx_description
1 polymer ?
#
loop_
_entity_poly.entity_id
_entity_poly.type
_entity_poly.pdbx_seq_one_letter_code
_entity_poly.pdbx_strand_id
1 'polypeptide(L)'
;MIKAKLMVLPEEIYEEKLALLELMNELEIKEAEIKTWEVIESNKINNETDKEGKLIYSSDVKRKSELEKRKLESKEYNKTLDEIKSLKNEIEIKKIYIEKLVNEQKN
;
A
#
# COMPACT_ATOMS: atom_id res chain seq x y z
N MET A 1 40.71 -11.08 -2.89
CA MET A 1 39.52 -11.08 -2.06
C MET A 1 38.95 -9.70 -1.80
N ILE A 2 39.74 -8.73 -1.37
CA ILE A 2 39.25 -7.36 -1.13
C ILE A 2 38.74 -6.71 -2.41
N LYS A 3 39.44 -6.87 -3.52
CA LYS A 3 39.02 -6.33 -4.83
C LYS A 3 37.72 -6.95 -5.31
N ALA A 4 37.53 -8.26 -5.14
CA ALA A 4 36.29 -8.94 -5.52
C ALA A 4 35.10 -8.45 -4.71
N LYS A 5 35.28 -8.25 -3.40
CA LYS A 5 34.23 -7.72 -2.51
C LYS A 5 33.84 -6.29 -2.88
N LEU A 6 34.83 -5.44 -3.20
CA LEU A 6 34.56 -4.06 -3.60
C LEU A 6 33.88 -3.95 -4.96
N MET A 7 34.08 -4.93 -5.85
CA MET A 7 33.39 -4.99 -7.14
C MET A 7 31.96 -5.53 -7.02
N VAL A 8 31.74 -6.48 -6.11
CA VAL A 8 30.44 -7.12 -5.91
C VAL A 8 29.44 -6.21 -5.16
N LEU A 9 29.90 -5.49 -4.13
CA LEU A 9 29.02 -4.65 -3.31
C LEU A 9 28.30 -3.53 -4.09
N PRO A 10 28.95 -2.76 -4.98
CA PRO A 10 28.22 -1.76 -5.75
C PRO A 10 27.14 -2.34 -6.66
N GLU A 11 27.41 -3.50 -7.28
CA GLU A 11 26.43 -4.19 -8.11
C GLU A 11 25.26 -4.71 -7.27
N GLU A 12 25.56 -5.32 -6.13
CA GLU A 12 24.54 -5.79 -5.19
C GLU A 12 23.66 -4.65 -4.70
N ILE A 13 24.27 -3.51 -4.34
CA ILE A 13 23.53 -2.31 -3.90
C ILE A 13 22.59 -1.84 -5.01
N TYR A 14 23.06 -1.82 -6.25
CA TYR A 14 22.26 -1.41 -7.39
C TYR A 14 21.05 -2.33 -7.58
N GLU A 15 21.27 -3.64 -7.56
CA GLU A 15 20.19 -4.63 -7.67
C GLU A 15 19.16 -4.51 -6.55
N GLU A 16 19.63 -4.31 -5.32
CA GLU A 16 18.75 -4.13 -4.18
C GLU A 16 17.93 -2.84 -4.26
N LYS A 17 18.53 -1.77 -4.78
CA LYS A 17 17.79 -0.51 -5.01
C LYS A 17 16.73 -0.66 -6.09
N LEU A 18 17.00 -1.44 -7.14
CA LEU A 18 15.98 -1.75 -8.15
C LEU A 18 14.84 -2.57 -7.56
N ALA A 19 15.16 -3.57 -6.75
CA ALA A 19 14.15 -4.38 -6.06
C ALA A 19 13.30 -3.51 -5.12
N LEU A 20 13.92 -2.55 -4.42
CA LEU A 20 13.20 -1.60 -3.58
C LEU A 20 12.24 -0.75 -4.40
N LEU A 21 12.69 -0.26 -5.56
CA LEU A 21 11.84 0.53 -6.44
C LEU A 21 10.62 -0.25 -6.91
N GLU A 22 10.78 -1.53 -7.25
CA GLU A 22 9.68 -2.41 -7.63
C GLU A 22 8.66 -2.55 -6.51
N LEU A 23 9.12 -2.75 -5.27
CA LEU A 23 8.24 -2.83 -4.09
C LEU A 23 7.48 -1.52 -3.88
N MET A 24 8.15 -0.39 -4.03
CA MET A 24 7.52 0.93 -3.87
C MET A 24 6.45 1.17 -4.95
N ASN A 25 6.71 0.76 -6.19
CA ASN A 25 5.74 0.86 -7.28
C ASN A 25 4.53 -0.03 -7.02
N GLU A 26 4.74 -1.24 -6.54
CA GLU A 26 3.66 -2.17 -6.18
C GLU A 26 2.81 -1.59 -5.05
N LEU A 27 3.44 -1.00 -4.04
CA LEU A 27 2.74 -0.33 -2.94
C LEU A 27 1.85 0.80 -3.48
N GLU A 28 2.37 1.62 -4.37
CA GLU A 28 1.62 2.72 -4.97
C GLU A 28 0.38 2.22 -5.71
N ILE A 29 0.51 1.12 -6.46
CA ILE A 29 -0.62 0.49 -7.16
C ILE A 29 -1.67 0.03 -6.16
N LYS A 30 -1.27 -0.64 -5.08
CA LYS A 30 -2.19 -1.14 -4.06
C LYS A 30 -2.90 0.00 -3.32
N GLU A 31 -2.19 1.07 -3.02
CA GLU A 31 -2.78 2.26 -2.39
C GLU A 31 -3.80 2.93 -3.31
N ALA A 32 -3.53 2.96 -4.63
CA ALA A 32 -4.48 3.47 -5.61
C ALA A 32 -5.75 2.60 -5.68
N GLU A 33 -5.60 1.27 -5.58
CA GLU A 33 -6.75 0.34 -5.53
C GLU A 33 -7.65 0.64 -4.33
N ILE A 34 -7.06 0.89 -3.16
CA ILE A 34 -7.79 1.23 -1.94
C ILE A 34 -8.58 2.54 -2.13
N LYS A 35 -7.96 3.56 -2.67
CA LYS A 35 -8.64 4.84 -2.94
C LYS A 35 -9.79 4.68 -3.92
N THR A 36 -9.59 3.90 -4.97
CA THR A 36 -10.63 3.63 -5.97
C THR A 36 -11.81 2.91 -5.32
N TRP A 37 -11.55 1.90 -4.50
CA TRP A 37 -12.59 1.18 -3.78
C TRP A 37 -13.41 2.14 -2.90
N GLU A 38 -12.73 3.01 -2.14
CA GLU A 38 -13.38 3.98 -1.25
C GLU A 38 -14.26 4.96 -2.03
N VAL A 39 -13.78 5.47 -3.16
CA VAL A 39 -14.56 6.38 -4.01
C VAL A 39 -15.81 5.69 -4.55
N ILE A 40 -15.68 4.47 -5.07
CA ILE A 40 -16.79 3.70 -5.61
C ILE A 40 -17.83 3.43 -4.52
N GLU A 41 -17.41 2.95 -3.36
CA GLU A 41 -18.32 2.67 -2.25
C GLU A 41 -18.99 3.94 -1.71
N SER A 42 -18.23 5.05 -1.61
CA SER A 42 -18.79 6.34 -1.20
C SER A 42 -19.87 6.81 -2.15
N ASN A 43 -19.65 6.66 -3.47
CA ASN A 43 -20.65 7.04 -4.47
C ASN A 43 -21.91 6.16 -4.38
N LYS A 44 -21.75 4.87 -4.14
CA LYS A 44 -22.88 3.97 -3.92
C LYS A 44 -23.70 4.41 -2.70
N ILE A 45 -23.03 4.69 -1.59
CA ILE A 45 -23.67 5.12 -0.34
C ILE A 45 -24.42 6.43 -0.55
N ASN A 46 -23.78 7.40 -1.24
CA ASN A 46 -24.38 8.72 -1.48
C ASN A 46 -25.65 8.64 -2.34
N ASN A 47 -25.77 7.61 -3.17
CA ASN A 47 -26.85 7.49 -4.14
C ASN A 47 -27.90 6.44 -3.78
N GLU A 48 -27.73 5.69 -2.69
CA GLU A 48 -28.72 4.70 -2.27
C GLU A 48 -29.99 5.38 -1.78
N THR A 49 -31.11 4.91 -2.34
CA THR A 49 -32.44 5.43 -2.01
C THR A 49 -33.34 4.31 -1.50
N ASP A 50 -34.34 4.70 -0.72
CA ASP A 50 -35.39 3.78 -0.26
C ASP A 50 -36.45 3.61 -1.36
N LYS A 51 -37.52 2.85 -1.05
CA LYS A 51 -38.63 2.58 -1.99
C LYS A 51 -39.35 3.85 -2.42
N GLU A 52 -39.27 4.92 -1.63
CA GLU A 52 -39.92 6.19 -1.90
C GLU A 52 -39.00 7.20 -2.62
N GLY A 53 -37.76 6.77 -2.93
CA GLY A 53 -36.78 7.61 -3.62
C GLY A 53 -36.00 8.54 -2.71
N LYS A 54 -36.11 8.40 -1.39
CA LYS A 54 -35.36 9.21 -0.43
C LYS A 54 -34.00 8.60 -0.14
N LEU A 55 -33.00 9.44 0.06
CA LEU A 55 -31.64 9.00 0.41
C LEU A 55 -31.66 8.26 1.75
N ILE A 56 -31.11 7.04 1.75
CA ILE A 56 -30.99 6.22 2.97
C ILE A 56 -29.98 6.84 3.91
N TYR A 57 -28.84 7.29 3.37
CA TYR A 57 -27.75 7.92 4.13
C TYR A 57 -27.74 9.41 3.86
N SER A 58 -28.59 10.13 4.60
CA SER A 58 -28.89 11.56 4.33
C SER A 58 -27.94 12.56 5.02
N SER A 59 -27.04 12.09 5.89
CA SER A 59 -26.09 12.96 6.58
C SER A 59 -24.66 12.46 6.44
N ASP A 60 -23.68 13.36 6.62
CA ASP A 60 -22.27 12.99 6.57
C ASP A 60 -21.90 11.94 7.61
N VAL A 61 -22.49 12.04 8.81
CA VAL A 61 -22.25 11.08 9.89
C VAL A 61 -22.73 9.69 9.46
N LYS A 62 -23.92 9.58 8.89
CA LYS A 62 -24.49 8.32 8.43
C LYS A 62 -23.67 7.72 7.30
N ARG A 63 -23.24 8.55 6.35
CA ARG A 63 -22.43 8.11 5.22
C ARG A 63 -21.06 7.58 5.66
N LYS A 64 -20.38 8.28 6.56
CA LYS A 64 -19.09 7.86 7.11
C LYS A 64 -19.21 6.58 7.90
N SER A 65 -20.24 6.47 8.73
CA SER A 65 -20.49 5.26 9.52
C SER A 65 -20.72 4.04 8.63
N GLU A 66 -21.52 4.20 7.57
CA GLU A 66 -21.78 3.11 6.62
C GLU A 66 -20.52 2.70 5.84
N LEU A 67 -19.71 3.67 5.43
CA LEU A 67 -18.46 3.39 4.74
C LEU A 67 -17.51 2.57 5.62
N GLU A 68 -17.36 2.95 6.90
CA GLU A 68 -16.52 2.20 7.83
C GLU A 68 -17.02 0.77 8.03
N LYS A 69 -18.34 0.60 8.11
CA LYS A 69 -18.95 -0.72 8.21
C LYS A 69 -18.64 -1.58 6.98
N ARG A 70 -18.76 -1.01 5.78
CA ARG A 70 -18.48 -1.73 4.53
C ARG A 70 -17.00 -2.09 4.39
N LYS A 71 -16.11 -1.22 4.86
CA LYS A 71 -14.67 -1.52 4.92
C LYS A 71 -14.40 -2.76 5.77
N LEU A 72 -15.01 -2.83 6.95
CA LEU A 72 -14.84 -3.98 7.85
C LEU A 72 -15.39 -5.28 7.26
N GLU A 73 -16.47 -5.20 6.51
CA GLU A 73 -17.13 -6.36 5.91
C GLU A 73 -16.53 -6.82 4.58
N SER A 74 -15.77 -5.97 3.90
CA SER A 74 -15.20 -6.29 2.60
C SER A 74 -13.93 -7.13 2.72
N LYS A 75 -13.98 -8.36 2.24
CA LYS A 75 -12.82 -9.25 2.20
C LYS A 75 -11.76 -8.71 1.25
N GLU A 76 -12.17 -8.18 0.10
CA GLU A 76 -11.28 -7.59 -0.90
C GLU A 76 -10.53 -6.38 -0.33
N TYR A 77 -11.25 -5.46 0.30
CA TYR A 77 -10.66 -4.27 0.92
C TYR A 77 -9.62 -4.66 1.98
N ASN A 78 -9.98 -5.56 2.88
CA ASN A 78 -9.10 -6.00 3.96
C ASN A 78 -7.90 -6.78 3.45
N LYS A 79 -8.06 -7.60 2.41
CA LYS A 79 -6.96 -8.29 1.77
C LYS A 79 -5.94 -7.30 1.20
N THR A 80 -6.43 -6.26 0.50
CA THR A 80 -5.56 -5.23 -0.06
C THR A 80 -4.84 -4.44 1.04
N LEU A 81 -5.52 -4.13 2.15
CA LEU A 81 -4.87 -3.50 3.31
C LEU A 81 -3.75 -4.35 3.88
N ASP A 82 -3.95 -5.65 3.98
CA ASP A 82 -2.93 -6.59 4.47
C ASP A 82 -1.74 -6.64 3.52
N GLU A 83 -1.99 -6.63 2.22
CA GLU A 83 -0.93 -6.57 1.20
C GLU A 83 -0.12 -5.28 1.31
N ILE A 84 -0.79 -4.14 1.53
CA ILE A 84 -0.14 -2.84 1.73
C ILE A 84 0.76 -2.88 2.97
N LYS A 85 0.26 -3.41 4.06
CA LYS A 85 1.01 -3.53 5.31
C LYS A 85 2.25 -4.40 5.12
N SER A 86 2.10 -5.52 4.43
CA SER A 86 3.20 -6.43 4.11
C SER A 86 4.26 -5.75 3.23
N LEU A 87 3.84 -5.02 2.19
CA LEU A 87 4.74 -4.28 1.31
C LEU A 87 5.51 -3.19 2.06
N LYS A 88 4.85 -2.43 2.92
CA LYS A 88 5.51 -1.42 3.75
C LYS A 88 6.60 -2.03 4.63
N ASN A 89 6.32 -3.19 5.20
CA ASN A 89 7.27 -3.91 6.03
C ASN A 89 8.47 -4.40 5.21
N GLU A 90 8.22 -4.99 4.06
CA GLU A 90 9.29 -5.43 3.15
C GLU A 90 10.17 -4.27 2.68
N ILE A 91 9.55 -3.12 2.40
CA ILE A 91 10.26 -1.90 2.00
C ILE A 91 11.21 -1.45 3.12
N GLU A 92 10.73 -1.42 4.36
CA GLU A 92 11.56 -1.02 5.50
C GLU A 92 12.75 -1.97 5.70
N ILE A 93 12.50 -3.28 5.60
CA ILE A 93 13.55 -4.29 5.71
C ILE A 93 14.59 -4.10 4.60
N LYS A 94 14.14 -3.86 3.37
CA LYS A 94 15.02 -3.65 2.22
C LYS A 94 15.87 -2.40 2.39
N LYS A 95 15.28 -1.31 2.88
CA LYS A 95 16.00 -0.06 3.15
C LYS A 95 17.11 -0.27 4.19
N ILE A 96 16.82 -0.99 5.26
CA ILE A 96 17.79 -1.31 6.31
C ILE A 96 18.94 -2.13 5.72
N TYR A 97 18.62 -3.13 4.92
CA TYR A 97 19.62 -3.97 4.27
C TYR A 97 20.54 -3.18 3.33
N ILE A 98 19.96 -2.30 2.52
CA ILE A 98 20.72 -1.42 1.61
C ILE A 98 21.64 -0.50 2.41
N GLU A 99 21.15 0.08 3.49
CA GLU A 99 21.97 0.94 4.37
C GLU A 99 23.17 0.17 4.93
N LYS A 100 22.95 -1.07 5.35
CA LYS A 100 24.03 -1.95 5.80
C LYS A 100 25.07 -2.18 4.72
N LEU A 101 24.64 -2.47 3.49
CA LEU A 101 25.56 -2.68 2.35
C LEU A 101 26.36 -1.42 2.02
N VAL A 102 25.71 -0.26 2.05
CA VAL A 102 26.37 1.03 1.81
C VAL A 102 27.44 1.29 2.87
N ASN A 103 27.14 1.01 4.13
CA ASN A 103 28.09 1.18 5.23
C ASN A 103 29.26 0.21 5.10
N GLU A 104 29.04 -1.02 4.68
CA GLU A 104 30.10 -2.00 4.41
C GLU A 104 31.02 -1.53 3.27
N GLN A 105 30.45 -0.91 2.25
CA GLN A 105 31.22 -0.37 1.12
C GLN A 105 32.12 0.79 1.56
N LYS A 106 31.68 1.63 2.48
CA LYS A 106 32.47 2.76 3.00
C LYS A 106 33.62 2.33 3.88
N ASN A 107 33.50 1.22 4.54
CA ASN A 107 34.52 0.67 5.44
C ASN A 107 35.47 -0.27 4.69
#